data_875b672deca8baf5580cc9fda547ca39
#
_entry.id   875b672deca8baf5580cc9fda547ca39
#
_cell.length_a   1.000
_cell.length_b   1.000
_cell.length_c   1.000
_cell.angle_alpha   90.00
_cell.angle_beta   90.00
_cell.angle_gamma   90.00
#
_symmetry.space_group_name_H-M   'P 1'
#
loop_
_entity.id
_entity.type
_entity.pdbx_description
1 polymer ?
#
loop_
_entity_poly.entity_id
_entity_poly.type
_entity_poly.pdbx_seq_one_letter_code
_entity_poly.pdbx_strand_id
1 'polypeptide(L)'
;MGIPAQETLLGQYNGKRVVACKDMETSGFRLRDFASLKNSVITSEQAGYGIELSDVLAAIESQEVISSEDLLNFFWDMFVADAFIGNFDRHNGNWGFLVKESTGEVKIAPLFDCGSSLYPRMPEAGMIETMHNPQMTEDRLFVFPNSAIKVNGKKINYMAFLSEAEEPACLAAIRRVASHIDMQKIHSVVNKTPSLTNTEREFYNYMLDQRYERIILPVWERAKSLESTPTLNQRITHATQRAAELNADKTALAQDAPESQR
;
A
#
# COMPACT_ATOMS: atom_id res chain seq x y z
N MET A 1 -4.05 9.87 1.61
CA MET A 1 -3.14 8.80 1.15
C MET A 1 -2.80 8.88 -0.35
N GLY A 2 -3.38 9.81 -1.09
CA GLY A 2 -3.08 10.04 -2.51
C GLY A 2 -3.61 8.99 -3.50
N ILE A 3 -4.34 7.98 -3.04
CA ILE A 3 -4.87 6.91 -3.88
C ILE A 3 -6.32 7.26 -4.26
N PRO A 4 -6.68 7.27 -5.56
CA PRO A 4 -8.07 7.43 -5.97
C PRO A 4 -8.97 6.35 -5.36
N ALA A 5 -10.08 6.74 -4.77
CA ALA A 5 -11.04 5.82 -4.18
C ALA A 5 -12.45 6.12 -4.69
N GLN A 6 -13.30 5.09 -4.70
CA GLN A 6 -14.70 5.22 -5.05
C GLN A 6 -15.40 6.21 -4.11
N GLU A 7 -16.13 7.15 -4.67
CA GLU A 7 -16.95 8.07 -3.87
C GLU A 7 -18.10 7.32 -3.20
N THR A 8 -18.27 7.57 -1.90
CA THR A 8 -19.29 6.91 -1.09
C THR A 8 -20.06 7.92 -0.24
N LEU A 9 -21.33 7.62 0.04
CA LEU A 9 -22.16 8.35 0.98
C LEU A 9 -22.74 7.40 2.02
N LEU A 10 -22.59 7.74 3.29
CA LEU A 10 -23.24 7.04 4.37
C LEU A 10 -24.66 7.59 4.54
N GLY A 11 -25.63 6.70 4.65
CA GLY A 11 -27.04 7.07 4.79
C GLY A 11 -27.87 6.03 5.55
N GLN A 12 -29.18 6.20 5.53
CA GLN A 12 -30.12 5.26 6.09
C GLN A 12 -31.15 4.84 5.04
N TYR A 13 -31.41 3.54 4.97
CA TYR A 13 -32.47 2.98 4.15
C TYR A 13 -33.26 1.96 4.97
N ASN A 14 -34.59 2.14 5.05
CA ASN A 14 -35.48 1.32 5.87
C ASN A 14 -34.97 1.14 7.33
N GLY A 15 -34.53 2.25 7.95
CA GLY A 15 -34.03 2.24 9.33
C GLY A 15 -32.66 1.59 9.54
N LYS A 16 -32.00 1.10 8.50
CA LYS A 16 -30.67 0.50 8.55
C LYS A 16 -29.63 1.48 8.01
N ARG A 17 -28.46 1.53 8.63
CA ARG A 17 -27.29 2.24 8.10
C ARG A 17 -26.83 1.56 6.81
N VAL A 18 -26.64 2.34 5.76
CA VAL A 18 -26.20 1.87 4.44
C VAL A 18 -25.14 2.77 3.88
N VAL A 19 -24.29 2.23 3.00
CA VAL A 19 -23.33 2.98 2.19
C VAL A 19 -23.86 2.98 0.75
N ALA A 20 -24.03 4.15 0.17
CA ALA A 20 -24.26 4.31 -1.26
C ALA A 20 -22.89 4.52 -1.93
N CYS A 21 -22.57 3.66 -2.89
CA CYS A 21 -21.37 3.75 -3.69
C CYS A 21 -21.70 4.41 -5.03
N LYS A 22 -20.92 5.40 -5.43
CA LYS A 22 -21.08 6.02 -6.75
C LYS A 22 -20.75 5.01 -7.84
N ASP A 23 -21.64 4.88 -8.81
CA ASP A 23 -21.38 4.02 -9.95
C ASP A 23 -20.13 4.48 -10.72
N MET A 24 -19.19 3.57 -10.90
CA MET A 24 -17.98 3.79 -11.67
C MET A 24 -18.15 3.44 -13.15
N GLU A 25 -19.20 2.69 -13.50
CA GLU A 25 -19.52 2.26 -14.86
C GLU A 25 -20.21 3.38 -15.65
N THR A 26 -19.52 4.50 -15.84
CA THR A 26 -20.04 5.67 -16.54
C THR A 26 -19.35 5.88 -17.89
N SER A 27 -19.98 6.61 -18.80
CA SER A 27 -19.38 6.98 -20.11
C SER A 27 -18.92 5.78 -20.94
N GLY A 28 -19.60 4.63 -20.79
CA GLY A 28 -19.30 3.40 -21.53
C GLY A 28 -18.18 2.54 -20.93
N PHE A 29 -17.65 2.93 -19.78
CA PHE A 29 -16.73 2.08 -19.02
C PHE A 29 -17.48 0.95 -18.28
N ARG A 30 -16.82 -0.19 -18.16
CA ARG A 30 -17.26 -1.35 -17.38
C ARG A 30 -16.18 -1.77 -16.41
N LEU A 31 -16.57 -2.11 -15.19
CA LEU A 31 -15.65 -2.63 -14.19
C LEU A 31 -15.25 -4.07 -14.54
N ARG A 32 -13.96 -4.33 -14.55
CA ARG A 32 -13.37 -5.66 -14.66
C ARG A 32 -12.44 -5.87 -13.48
N ASP A 33 -12.67 -6.92 -12.72
CA ASP A 33 -11.82 -7.24 -11.59
C ASP A 33 -10.45 -7.78 -12.02
N PHE A 34 -9.49 -7.70 -11.13
CA PHE A 34 -8.13 -8.21 -11.38
C PHE A 34 -8.14 -9.75 -11.51
N ALA A 35 -9.06 -10.46 -10.85
CA ALA A 35 -9.17 -11.90 -11.00
C ALA A 35 -9.40 -12.30 -12.46
N SER A 36 -10.24 -11.57 -13.18
CA SER A 36 -10.51 -11.78 -14.60
C SER A 36 -9.25 -11.59 -15.46
N LEU A 37 -8.46 -10.53 -15.20
CA LEU A 37 -7.19 -10.31 -15.88
C LEU A 37 -6.19 -11.43 -15.57
N LYS A 38 -6.01 -11.73 -14.29
CA LYS A 38 -5.09 -12.79 -13.84
C LYS A 38 -5.40 -14.11 -14.49
N ASN A 39 -6.68 -14.50 -14.59
CA ASN A 39 -7.10 -15.73 -15.22
C ASN A 39 -6.85 -15.76 -16.73
N SER A 40 -6.73 -14.61 -17.40
CA SER A 40 -6.45 -14.52 -18.84
C SER A 40 -4.97 -14.67 -19.18
N VAL A 41 -4.06 -14.33 -18.27
CA VAL A 41 -2.61 -14.28 -18.53
C VAL A 41 -1.83 -15.42 -17.88
N ILE A 42 -2.33 -15.98 -16.78
CA ILE A 42 -1.70 -17.14 -16.14
C ILE A 42 -2.75 -18.22 -15.85
N THR A 43 -2.34 -19.48 -16.02
CA THR A 43 -3.16 -20.62 -15.56
C THR A 43 -3.13 -20.62 -14.04
N SER A 44 -4.15 -20.02 -13.42
CA SER A 44 -4.21 -19.91 -11.98
C SER A 44 -5.30 -20.79 -11.39
N GLU A 45 -5.06 -21.29 -10.19
CA GLU A 45 -6.10 -21.94 -9.41
C GLU A 45 -7.26 -20.97 -9.14
N GLN A 46 -8.47 -21.50 -8.99
CA GLN A 46 -9.66 -20.74 -8.63
C GLN A 46 -10.03 -19.61 -9.62
N ALA A 47 -9.83 -19.82 -10.92
CA ALA A 47 -10.22 -18.86 -11.96
C ALA A 47 -9.75 -17.41 -11.71
N GLY A 48 -8.48 -17.25 -11.32
CA GLY A 48 -7.88 -15.93 -11.03
C GLY A 48 -8.08 -15.42 -9.60
N TYR A 49 -8.97 -16.02 -8.81
CA TYR A 49 -9.22 -15.62 -7.42
C TYR A 49 -8.17 -16.10 -6.42
N GLY A 50 -7.25 -16.98 -6.85
CA GLY A 50 -6.08 -17.33 -6.04
C GLY A 50 -5.27 -16.08 -5.64
N ILE A 51 -4.90 -16.00 -4.38
CA ILE A 51 -4.34 -14.79 -3.74
C ILE A 51 -2.90 -14.98 -3.27
N GLU A 52 -2.16 -15.90 -3.89
CA GLU A 52 -0.72 -16.03 -3.68
C GLU A 52 0.01 -14.83 -4.29
N LEU A 53 0.89 -14.19 -3.52
CA LEU A 53 1.56 -12.95 -3.93
C LEU A 53 2.40 -13.14 -5.19
N SER A 54 3.12 -14.26 -5.30
CA SER A 54 3.92 -14.59 -6.49
C SER A 54 3.08 -14.61 -7.76
N ASP A 55 1.88 -15.18 -7.70
CA ASP A 55 0.98 -15.25 -8.85
C ASP A 55 0.37 -13.89 -9.20
N VAL A 56 0.09 -13.06 -8.18
CA VAL A 56 -0.39 -11.68 -8.39
C VAL A 56 0.70 -10.88 -9.10
N LEU A 57 1.94 -10.93 -8.63
CA LEU A 57 3.06 -10.21 -9.23
C LEU A 57 3.38 -10.71 -10.65
N ALA A 58 3.38 -12.03 -10.87
CA ALA A 58 3.56 -12.61 -12.19
C ALA A 58 2.47 -12.17 -13.18
N ALA A 59 1.21 -12.09 -12.73
CA ALA A 59 0.12 -11.60 -13.58
C ALA A 59 0.26 -10.10 -13.91
N ILE A 60 0.71 -9.28 -12.95
CA ILE A 60 1.01 -7.86 -13.17
C ILE A 60 2.14 -7.70 -14.19
N GLU A 61 3.17 -8.50 -14.12
CA GLU A 61 4.31 -8.45 -15.05
C GLU A 61 3.95 -8.93 -16.46
N SER A 62 3.16 -10.00 -16.56
CA SER A 62 2.87 -10.68 -17.82
C SER A 62 1.72 -10.10 -18.62
N GLN A 63 0.91 -9.20 -18.04
CA GLN A 63 -0.21 -8.58 -18.74
C GLN A 63 0.26 -7.45 -19.65
N GLU A 64 -0.46 -7.23 -20.76
CA GLU A 64 -0.17 -6.20 -21.78
C GLU A 64 -1.30 -5.15 -21.89
N VAL A 65 -2.20 -5.13 -20.90
CA VAL A 65 -3.42 -4.29 -20.95
C VAL A 65 -3.15 -2.87 -20.50
N ILE A 66 -2.24 -2.70 -19.53
CA ILE A 66 -1.83 -1.41 -18.97
C ILE A 66 -0.35 -1.47 -18.60
N SER A 67 0.29 -0.32 -18.37
CA SER A 67 1.68 -0.27 -17.86
C SER A 67 1.85 -1.16 -16.63
N SER A 68 2.73 -2.17 -16.72
CA SER A 68 3.02 -3.06 -15.60
C SER A 68 3.60 -2.31 -14.41
N GLU A 69 4.37 -1.23 -14.65
CA GLU A 69 4.91 -0.37 -13.60
C GLU A 69 3.79 0.38 -12.87
N ASP A 70 2.85 0.99 -13.61
CA ASP A 70 1.72 1.70 -12.99
C ASP A 70 0.84 0.75 -12.18
N LEU A 71 0.60 -0.46 -12.71
CA LEU A 71 -0.21 -1.47 -12.03
C LEU A 71 0.49 -2.00 -10.77
N LEU A 72 1.80 -2.23 -10.83
CA LEU A 72 2.62 -2.65 -9.69
C LEU A 72 2.64 -1.57 -8.59
N ASN A 73 2.81 -0.31 -8.99
CA ASN A 73 2.77 0.82 -8.08
C ASN A 73 1.40 0.93 -7.39
N PHE A 74 0.31 0.82 -8.16
CA PHE A 74 -1.04 0.83 -7.59
C PHE A 74 -1.28 -0.34 -6.63
N PHE A 75 -0.85 -1.54 -6.98
CA PHE A 75 -0.97 -2.73 -6.13
C PHE A 75 -0.30 -2.54 -4.76
N TRP A 76 0.93 -2.02 -4.75
CA TRP A 76 1.64 -1.79 -3.50
C TRP A 76 1.09 -0.59 -2.71
N ASP A 77 0.63 0.46 -3.39
CA ASP A 77 -0.07 1.58 -2.73
C ASP A 77 -1.34 1.10 -2.03
N MET A 78 -2.14 0.28 -2.71
CA MET A 78 -3.33 -0.35 -2.16
C MET A 78 -2.98 -1.24 -0.95
N PHE A 79 -1.92 -2.05 -1.05
CA PHE A 79 -1.48 -2.93 0.04
C PHE A 79 -1.09 -2.13 1.30
N VAL A 80 -0.36 -1.03 1.14
CA VAL A 80 0.02 -0.15 2.26
C VAL A 80 -1.21 0.56 2.83
N ALA A 81 -2.14 1.00 1.99
CA ALA A 81 -3.40 1.59 2.45
C ALA A 81 -4.25 0.58 3.24
N ASP A 82 -4.38 -0.64 2.73
CA ASP A 82 -5.09 -1.74 3.42
C ASP A 82 -4.40 -2.09 4.76
N ALA A 83 -3.07 -2.05 4.81
CA ALA A 83 -2.32 -2.20 6.06
C ALA A 83 -2.67 -1.10 7.06
N PHE A 84 -2.81 0.15 6.63
CA PHE A 84 -3.18 1.26 7.50
C PHE A 84 -4.62 1.15 8.02
N ILE A 85 -5.59 0.89 7.14
CA ILE A 85 -7.01 0.79 7.55
C ILE A 85 -7.39 -0.59 8.11
N GLY A 86 -6.47 -1.55 8.09
CA GLY A 86 -6.71 -2.92 8.58
C GLY A 86 -7.74 -3.69 7.74
N ASN A 87 -7.71 -3.53 6.43
CA ASN A 87 -8.58 -4.30 5.53
C ASN A 87 -8.10 -5.75 5.43
N PHE A 88 -8.96 -6.72 5.74
CA PHE A 88 -8.61 -8.13 5.72
C PHE A 88 -9.20 -8.91 4.53
N ASP A 89 -9.86 -8.23 3.60
CA ASP A 89 -10.62 -8.87 2.51
C ASP A 89 -10.25 -8.35 1.12
N ARG A 90 -9.03 -7.83 0.92
CA ARG A 90 -8.54 -7.40 -0.39
C ARG A 90 -8.15 -8.59 -1.25
N HIS A 91 -9.13 -9.32 -1.75
CA HIS A 91 -8.91 -10.37 -2.75
C HIS A 91 -8.96 -9.79 -4.18
N ASN A 92 -8.61 -10.60 -5.19
CA ASN A 92 -8.48 -10.15 -6.58
C ASN A 92 -9.80 -9.67 -7.23
N GLY A 93 -10.95 -9.93 -6.61
CA GLY A 93 -12.25 -9.39 -7.03
C GLY A 93 -12.56 -7.99 -6.49
N ASN A 94 -11.76 -7.47 -5.53
CA ASN A 94 -12.01 -6.20 -4.85
C ASN A 94 -11.12 -5.05 -5.35
N TRP A 95 -10.49 -5.20 -6.50
CA TRP A 95 -9.76 -4.18 -7.24
C TRP A 95 -9.68 -4.57 -8.71
N GLY A 96 -9.33 -3.64 -9.62
CA GLY A 96 -9.28 -3.94 -11.03
C GLY A 96 -9.29 -2.71 -11.93
N PHE A 97 -10.01 -2.79 -13.03
CA PHE A 97 -9.93 -1.86 -14.15
C PHE A 97 -11.30 -1.36 -14.58
N LEU A 98 -11.31 -0.17 -15.15
CA LEU A 98 -12.42 0.34 -15.94
C LEU A 98 -12.05 0.22 -17.42
N VAL A 99 -12.81 -0.56 -18.17
CA VAL A 99 -12.58 -0.88 -19.57
C VAL A 99 -13.69 -0.29 -20.43
N LYS A 100 -13.35 0.45 -21.46
CA LYS A 100 -14.27 0.97 -22.47
C LYS A 100 -14.17 0.15 -23.74
N GLU A 101 -15.05 -0.84 -23.89
CA GLU A 101 -15.00 -1.82 -24.98
C GLU A 101 -15.02 -1.18 -26.37
N SER A 102 -15.76 -0.06 -26.54
CA SER A 102 -15.89 0.64 -27.83
C SER A 102 -14.59 1.26 -28.34
N THR A 103 -13.62 1.55 -27.46
CA THR A 103 -12.34 2.21 -27.79
C THR A 103 -11.13 1.39 -27.43
N GLY A 104 -11.29 0.33 -26.63
CA GLY A 104 -10.18 -0.42 -26.01
C GLY A 104 -9.47 0.34 -24.88
N GLU A 105 -9.99 1.49 -24.44
CA GLU A 105 -9.40 2.27 -23.37
C GLU A 105 -9.52 1.51 -22.04
N VAL A 106 -8.38 1.39 -21.34
CA VAL A 106 -8.30 0.75 -20.02
C VAL A 106 -7.63 1.71 -19.04
N LYS A 107 -8.16 1.78 -17.83
CA LYS A 107 -7.56 2.50 -16.71
C LYS A 107 -7.75 1.74 -15.41
N ILE A 108 -6.88 1.94 -14.44
CA ILE A 108 -7.04 1.37 -13.10
C ILE A 108 -8.30 1.97 -12.47
N ALA A 109 -9.16 1.12 -11.92
CA ALA A 109 -10.35 1.56 -11.21
C ALA A 109 -9.94 2.25 -9.89
N PRO A 110 -10.66 3.30 -9.45
CA PRO A 110 -10.52 3.80 -8.09
C PRO A 110 -10.67 2.67 -7.08
N LEU A 111 -9.96 2.75 -5.96
CA LEU A 111 -10.02 1.74 -4.90
C LEU A 111 -11.45 1.59 -4.38
N PHE A 112 -11.96 0.39 -4.35
CA PHE A 112 -13.34 0.08 -3.91
C PHE A 112 -13.35 -1.08 -2.92
N ASP A 113 -14.51 -1.34 -2.34
CA ASP A 113 -14.74 -2.42 -1.37
C ASP A 113 -13.74 -2.43 -0.18
N CYS A 114 -13.76 -1.34 0.57
CA CYS A 114 -13.03 -1.23 1.84
C CYS A 114 -13.91 -1.60 3.06
N GLY A 115 -15.03 -2.30 2.85
CA GLY A 115 -16.02 -2.62 3.88
C GLY A 115 -15.52 -3.55 4.99
N SER A 116 -14.40 -4.23 4.77
CA SER A 116 -13.76 -5.12 5.75
C SER A 116 -12.62 -4.46 6.54
N SER A 117 -12.68 -3.13 6.69
CA SER A 117 -11.69 -2.33 7.42
C SER A 117 -12.21 -1.94 8.80
N LEU A 118 -11.29 -1.66 9.74
CA LEU A 118 -11.60 -1.12 11.06
C LEU A 118 -12.66 -1.91 11.86
N TYR A 119 -12.68 -3.24 11.70
CA TYR A 119 -13.53 -4.15 12.49
C TYR A 119 -15.04 -3.88 12.38
N PRO A 120 -15.64 -3.90 11.18
CA PRO A 120 -17.00 -3.40 10.92
C PRO A 120 -18.13 -4.14 11.65
N ARG A 121 -17.83 -5.30 12.23
CA ARG A 121 -18.79 -6.12 13.00
C ARG A 121 -18.53 -6.14 14.49
N MET A 122 -17.61 -5.32 14.98
CA MET A 122 -17.29 -5.27 16.41
C MET A 122 -18.43 -4.55 17.15
N PRO A 123 -19.02 -5.15 18.18
CA PRO A 123 -19.99 -4.45 19.01
C PRO A 123 -19.32 -3.38 19.86
N GLU A 124 -20.07 -2.33 20.27
CA GLU A 124 -19.52 -1.22 21.06
C GLU A 124 -18.84 -1.67 22.36
N ALA A 125 -19.36 -2.69 23.02
CA ALA A 125 -18.72 -3.25 24.22
C ALA A 125 -17.29 -3.75 23.90
N GLY A 126 -17.10 -4.42 22.76
CA GLY A 126 -15.78 -4.86 22.31
C GLY A 126 -14.88 -3.71 21.90
N MET A 127 -15.43 -2.61 21.36
CA MET A 127 -14.69 -1.39 21.06
C MET A 127 -14.16 -0.74 22.34
N ILE A 128 -15.03 -0.57 23.33
CA ILE A 128 -14.67 -0.02 24.64
C ILE A 128 -13.59 -0.88 25.30
N GLU A 129 -13.80 -2.19 25.34
CA GLU A 129 -12.83 -3.12 25.94
C GLU A 129 -11.48 -3.05 25.22
N THR A 130 -11.45 -3.01 23.89
CA THR A 130 -10.21 -2.87 23.10
C THR A 130 -9.45 -1.61 23.48
N MET A 131 -10.13 -0.47 23.57
CA MET A 131 -9.49 0.81 23.93
C MET A 131 -8.90 0.84 25.34
N HIS A 132 -9.43 0.05 26.27
CA HIS A 132 -8.99 0.04 27.67
C HIS A 132 -8.12 -1.17 28.02
N ASN A 133 -7.96 -2.14 27.12
CA ASN A 133 -7.15 -3.33 27.33
C ASN A 133 -5.95 -3.33 26.37
N PRO A 134 -4.72 -3.07 26.85
CA PRO A 134 -3.53 -3.03 26.01
C PRO A 134 -3.31 -4.32 25.21
N GLN A 135 -3.58 -5.51 25.80
CA GLN A 135 -3.40 -6.78 25.09
C GLN A 135 -4.37 -6.91 23.91
N MET A 136 -5.63 -6.49 24.09
CA MET A 136 -6.59 -6.51 22.98
C MET A 136 -6.21 -5.52 21.87
N THR A 137 -5.66 -4.36 22.23
CA THR A 137 -5.09 -3.43 21.24
C THR A 137 -3.93 -4.08 20.48
N GLU A 138 -2.97 -4.73 21.18
CA GLU A 138 -1.88 -5.48 20.56
C GLU A 138 -2.40 -6.54 19.57
N ASP A 139 -3.37 -7.33 19.99
CA ASP A 139 -3.97 -8.37 19.14
C ASP A 139 -4.61 -7.78 17.88
N ARG A 140 -5.26 -6.60 18.00
CA ARG A 140 -5.87 -5.88 16.87
C ARG A 140 -4.86 -5.22 15.94
N LEU A 141 -3.67 -4.93 16.41
CA LEU A 141 -2.61 -4.36 15.60
C LEU A 141 -1.77 -5.43 14.90
N PHE A 142 -1.38 -6.49 15.66
CA PHE A 142 -0.31 -7.38 15.26
C PHE A 142 -0.73 -8.82 15.00
N VAL A 143 -1.90 -9.25 15.49
CA VAL A 143 -2.39 -10.61 15.26
C VAL A 143 -3.47 -10.62 14.17
N PHE A 144 -4.42 -9.72 14.24
CA PHE A 144 -5.50 -9.56 13.26
C PHE A 144 -5.90 -8.08 13.17
N PRO A 145 -6.10 -7.51 11.99
CA PRO A 145 -6.30 -8.18 10.70
C PRO A 145 -5.01 -8.55 9.96
N ASN A 146 -5.10 -9.62 9.18
CA ASN A 146 -4.09 -10.00 8.21
C ASN A 146 -4.61 -9.70 6.79
N SER A 147 -3.71 -9.51 5.85
CA SER A 147 -4.08 -9.38 4.43
C SER A 147 -4.81 -10.63 3.93
N ALA A 148 -5.69 -10.47 2.94
CA ALA A 148 -6.19 -11.61 2.20
C ALA A 148 -5.07 -12.30 1.40
N ILE A 149 -4.08 -11.53 0.93
CA ILE A 149 -2.95 -12.01 0.14
C ILE A 149 -2.09 -12.98 0.96
N LYS A 150 -1.54 -14.01 0.29
CA LYS A 150 -0.76 -15.08 0.90
C LYS A 150 0.66 -15.10 0.38
N VAL A 151 1.55 -15.63 1.20
CA VAL A 151 2.89 -16.08 0.82
C VAL A 151 3.07 -17.51 1.32
N ASN A 152 3.39 -18.43 0.42
CA ASN A 152 3.50 -19.86 0.73
C ASN A 152 2.23 -20.43 1.42
N GLY A 153 1.06 -20.05 0.90
CA GLY A 153 -0.24 -20.49 1.38
C GLY A 153 -0.72 -19.84 2.70
N LYS A 154 0.08 -19.00 3.33
CA LYS A 154 -0.26 -18.32 4.60
C LYS A 154 -0.60 -16.86 4.36
N LYS A 155 -1.67 -16.37 4.98
CA LYS A 155 -2.05 -14.95 4.95
C LYS A 155 -0.93 -14.08 5.49
N ILE A 156 -0.66 -12.98 4.80
CA ILE A 156 0.38 -12.01 5.20
C ILE A 156 -0.10 -11.23 6.42
N ASN A 157 0.72 -11.22 7.47
CA ASN A 157 0.60 -10.22 8.52
C ASN A 157 1.20 -8.90 8.01
N TYR A 158 0.41 -7.83 8.02
CA TYR A 158 0.80 -6.54 7.46
C TYR A 158 2.07 -5.97 8.09
N MET A 159 2.12 -5.93 9.43
CA MET A 159 3.28 -5.36 10.14
C MET A 159 4.54 -6.16 9.87
N ALA A 160 4.49 -7.49 10.04
CA ALA A 160 5.64 -8.35 9.82
C ALA A 160 6.17 -8.22 8.39
N PHE A 161 5.28 -8.26 7.39
CA PHE A 161 5.67 -8.15 5.99
C PHE A 161 6.31 -6.79 5.65
N LEU A 162 5.65 -5.69 6.02
CA LEU A 162 6.14 -4.35 5.71
C LEU A 162 7.44 -4.01 6.45
N SER A 163 7.62 -4.55 7.67
CA SER A 163 8.85 -4.36 8.44
C SER A 163 10.07 -5.04 7.82
N GLU A 164 9.85 -6.11 7.07
CA GLU A 164 10.91 -6.89 6.42
C GLU A 164 10.96 -6.66 4.89
N ALA A 165 10.09 -5.80 4.36
CA ALA A 165 10.02 -5.55 2.92
C ALA A 165 11.36 -5.08 2.35
N GLU A 166 11.81 -5.73 1.28
CA GLU A 166 13.04 -5.40 0.53
C GLU A 166 12.73 -5.07 -0.93
N GLU A 167 11.53 -5.43 -1.40
CA GLU A 167 11.10 -5.21 -2.77
C GLU A 167 11.02 -3.69 -3.05
N PRO A 168 11.73 -3.18 -4.09
CA PRO A 168 11.86 -1.73 -4.33
C PRO A 168 10.52 -1.02 -4.55
N ALA A 169 9.57 -1.64 -5.24
CA ALA A 169 8.27 -1.03 -5.51
C ALA A 169 7.41 -0.98 -4.22
N CYS A 170 7.51 -1.98 -3.34
CA CYS A 170 6.88 -1.96 -2.02
C CYS A 170 7.46 -0.83 -1.14
N LEU A 171 8.79 -0.70 -1.08
CA LEU A 171 9.46 0.37 -0.33
C LEU A 171 9.09 1.76 -0.88
N ALA A 172 9.01 1.91 -2.20
CA ALA A 172 8.56 3.14 -2.83
C ALA A 172 7.10 3.47 -2.49
N ALA A 173 6.22 2.47 -2.46
CA ALA A 173 4.82 2.63 -2.06
C ALA A 173 4.69 3.03 -0.58
N ILE A 174 5.46 2.42 0.33
CA ILE A 174 5.50 2.81 1.74
C ILE A 174 5.82 4.30 1.85
N ARG A 175 6.87 4.78 1.17
CA ARG A 175 7.27 6.20 1.18
C ARG A 175 6.17 7.10 0.62
N ARG A 176 5.62 6.72 -0.53
CA ARG A 176 4.58 7.49 -1.24
C ARG A 176 3.30 7.60 -0.43
N VAL A 177 2.75 6.49 0.03
CA VAL A 177 1.47 6.46 0.77
C VAL A 177 1.60 7.10 2.14
N ALA A 178 2.63 6.73 2.92
CA ALA A 178 2.81 7.25 4.28
C ALA A 178 3.02 8.76 4.31
N SER A 179 3.74 9.34 3.32
CA SER A 179 3.95 10.79 3.24
C SER A 179 2.65 11.59 2.99
N HIS A 180 1.60 10.94 2.50
CA HIS A 180 0.29 11.55 2.24
C HIS A 180 -0.74 11.27 3.34
N ILE A 181 -0.38 10.55 4.41
CA ILE A 181 -1.27 10.34 5.55
C ILE A 181 -1.33 11.62 6.39
N ASP A 182 -2.51 12.24 6.43
CA ASP A 182 -2.81 13.43 7.23
C ASP A 182 -3.81 13.03 8.31
N MET A 183 -3.31 12.74 9.51
CA MET A 183 -4.13 12.26 10.63
C MET A 183 -5.18 13.30 11.06
N GLN A 184 -4.93 14.61 10.90
CA GLN A 184 -5.93 15.63 11.21
C GLN A 184 -7.12 15.56 10.25
N LYS A 185 -6.87 15.36 8.95
CA LYS A 185 -7.94 15.16 7.97
C LYS A 185 -8.69 13.86 8.22
N ILE A 186 -7.99 12.79 8.57
CA ILE A 186 -8.59 11.49 8.87
C ILE A 186 -9.52 11.60 10.07
N HIS A 187 -9.09 12.20 11.19
CA HIS A 187 -9.94 12.47 12.35
C HIS A 187 -11.14 13.34 11.98
N SER A 188 -10.93 14.37 11.14
CA SER A 188 -12.04 15.21 10.67
C SER A 188 -13.08 14.39 9.90
N VAL A 189 -12.65 13.45 9.06
CA VAL A 189 -13.58 12.55 8.32
C VAL A 189 -14.34 11.66 9.29
N VAL A 190 -13.67 10.99 10.22
CA VAL A 190 -14.31 10.12 11.22
C VAL A 190 -15.32 10.94 12.05
N ASN A 191 -14.91 12.10 12.57
CA ASN A 191 -15.74 12.91 13.45
C ASN A 191 -16.96 13.53 12.75
N LYS A 192 -16.85 13.82 11.46
CA LYS A 192 -17.95 14.34 10.63
C LYS A 192 -18.82 13.26 10.00
N THR A 193 -18.44 12.00 10.09
CA THR A 193 -19.21 10.90 9.51
C THR A 193 -20.57 10.79 10.23
N PRO A 194 -21.70 10.94 9.51
CA PRO A 194 -23.01 10.88 10.11
C PRO A 194 -23.32 9.47 10.63
N SER A 195 -24.23 9.41 11.58
CA SER A 195 -24.75 8.13 12.15
C SER A 195 -23.73 7.27 12.90
N LEU A 196 -22.49 7.70 13.10
CA LEU A 196 -21.60 7.03 14.04
C LEU A 196 -22.00 7.41 15.47
N THR A 197 -21.89 6.47 16.41
CA THR A 197 -22.00 6.75 17.83
C THR A 197 -20.70 7.42 18.35
N ASN A 198 -20.72 7.94 19.57
CA ASN A 198 -19.51 8.48 20.16
C ASN A 198 -18.44 7.39 20.37
N THR A 199 -18.86 6.21 20.82
CA THR A 199 -17.98 5.04 20.99
C THR A 199 -17.33 4.65 19.66
N GLU A 200 -18.10 4.60 18.57
CA GLU A 200 -17.54 4.28 17.24
C GLU A 200 -16.51 5.34 16.81
N ARG A 201 -16.78 6.63 17.01
CA ARG A 201 -15.82 7.71 16.68
C ARG A 201 -14.53 7.60 17.48
N GLU A 202 -14.65 7.41 18.78
CA GLU A 202 -13.49 7.24 19.67
C GLU A 202 -12.67 6.02 19.26
N PHE A 203 -13.33 4.90 19.03
CA PHE A 203 -12.66 3.66 18.64
C PHE A 203 -11.95 3.77 17.27
N TYR A 204 -12.62 4.34 16.27
CA TYR A 204 -12.00 4.47 14.94
C TYR A 204 -10.82 5.44 14.97
N ASN A 205 -10.93 6.57 15.65
CA ASN A 205 -9.81 7.48 15.83
C ASN A 205 -8.66 6.78 16.58
N TYR A 206 -8.95 6.13 17.69
CA TYR A 206 -7.97 5.37 18.49
C TYR A 206 -7.25 4.31 17.65
N MET A 207 -7.98 3.47 16.94
CA MET A 207 -7.37 2.41 16.13
C MET A 207 -6.54 2.96 14.95
N LEU A 208 -6.98 4.05 14.32
CA LEU A 208 -6.21 4.69 13.25
C LEU A 208 -4.92 5.32 13.79
N ASP A 209 -4.96 5.97 14.96
CA ASP A 209 -3.77 6.49 15.64
C ASP A 209 -2.80 5.36 15.97
N GLN A 210 -3.28 4.28 16.61
CA GLN A 210 -2.45 3.14 16.96
C GLN A 210 -1.82 2.47 15.72
N ARG A 211 -2.58 2.34 14.62
CA ARG A 211 -2.05 1.76 13.37
C ARG A 211 -1.06 2.69 12.69
N TYR A 212 -1.30 4.00 12.72
CA TYR A 212 -0.35 4.97 12.19
C TYR A 212 0.98 4.94 12.96
N GLU A 213 0.92 5.10 14.28
CA GLU A 213 2.09 5.22 15.14
C GLU A 213 2.91 3.92 15.23
N ARG A 214 2.23 2.76 15.22
CA ARG A 214 2.85 1.50 15.55
C ARG A 214 3.04 0.55 14.35
N ILE A 215 2.42 0.84 13.22
CA ILE A 215 2.60 0.08 11.97
C ILE A 215 3.20 0.98 10.89
N ILE A 216 2.53 2.06 10.51
CA ILE A 216 2.92 2.84 9.34
C ILE A 216 4.18 3.66 9.60
N LEU A 217 4.24 4.39 10.70
CA LEU A 217 5.37 5.27 11.01
C LEU A 217 6.71 4.50 11.10
N PRO A 218 6.81 3.35 11.82
CA PRO A 218 8.05 2.59 11.88
C PRO A 218 8.52 2.05 10.51
N VAL A 219 7.59 1.52 9.70
CA VAL A 219 7.94 1.00 8.36
C VAL A 219 8.32 2.14 7.41
N TRP A 220 7.72 3.31 7.54
CA TRP A 220 8.08 4.50 6.78
C TRP A 220 9.47 5.01 7.13
N GLU A 221 9.81 5.12 8.42
CA GLU A 221 11.15 5.53 8.86
C GLU A 221 12.21 4.54 8.33
N ARG A 222 11.95 3.25 8.41
CA ARG A 222 12.82 2.23 7.81
C ARG A 222 12.96 2.42 6.30
N ALA A 223 11.87 2.58 5.57
CA ALA A 223 11.90 2.76 4.12
C ALA A 223 12.69 4.02 3.69
N LYS A 224 12.61 5.11 4.45
CA LYS A 224 13.43 6.32 4.24
C LYS A 224 14.92 6.05 4.49
N SER A 225 15.24 5.34 5.55
CA SER A 225 16.64 5.02 5.88
C SER A 225 17.32 4.16 4.81
N LEU A 226 16.58 3.22 4.21
CA LEU A 226 17.06 2.39 3.11
C LEU A 226 17.29 3.19 1.82
N GLU A 227 16.49 4.22 1.56
CA GLU A 227 16.68 5.09 0.40
C GLU A 227 17.96 5.95 0.52
N SER A 228 18.24 6.44 1.73
CA SER A 228 19.42 7.25 2.02
C SER A 228 20.73 6.44 2.06
N THR A 229 20.65 5.11 2.11
CA THR A 229 21.80 4.24 2.11
C THR A 229 22.25 3.94 0.67
N PRO A 230 23.45 4.40 0.23
CA PRO A 230 23.93 4.13 -1.13
C PRO A 230 23.97 2.63 -1.41
N THR A 231 23.44 2.21 -2.55
CA THR A 231 23.54 0.83 -3.02
C THR A 231 25.01 0.41 -3.19
N LEU A 232 25.30 -0.90 -3.18
CA LEU A 232 26.65 -1.39 -3.41
C LEU A 232 27.24 -0.83 -4.71
N ASN A 233 26.45 -0.78 -5.79
CA ASN A 233 26.89 -0.19 -7.07
C ASN A 233 27.20 1.29 -6.95
N GLN A 234 26.39 2.08 -6.25
CA GLN A 234 26.66 3.48 -5.99
C GLN A 234 27.93 3.67 -5.14
N ARG A 235 28.15 2.82 -4.12
CA ARG A 235 29.36 2.82 -3.31
C ARG A 235 30.59 2.50 -4.16
N ILE A 236 30.52 1.50 -5.03
CA ILE A 236 31.60 1.14 -5.96
C ILE A 236 31.87 2.30 -6.92
N THR A 237 30.84 2.89 -7.52
CA THR A 237 30.97 4.03 -8.44
C THR A 237 31.65 5.22 -7.74
N HIS A 238 31.20 5.59 -6.54
CA HIS A 238 31.81 6.65 -5.76
C HIS A 238 33.27 6.36 -5.37
N ALA A 239 33.55 5.11 -4.97
CA ALA A 239 34.92 4.70 -4.64
C ALA A 239 35.84 4.75 -5.87
N THR A 240 35.34 4.33 -7.03
CA THR A 240 36.10 4.37 -8.30
C THR A 240 36.35 5.80 -8.76
N GLN A 241 35.36 6.69 -8.67
CA GLN A 241 35.52 8.11 -8.98
C GLN A 241 36.53 8.78 -8.06
N ARG A 242 36.44 8.54 -6.75
CA ARG A 242 37.39 9.10 -5.78
C ARG A 242 38.84 8.61 -5.98
N ALA A 243 38.97 7.34 -6.36
CA ALA A 243 40.29 6.78 -6.72
C ALA A 243 40.88 7.43 -7.99
N ALA A 244 40.01 7.70 -9.00
CA ALA A 244 40.42 8.39 -10.22
C ALA A 244 40.85 9.85 -9.95
N GLU A 245 40.12 10.58 -9.11
CA GLU A 245 40.45 11.94 -8.67
C GLU A 245 41.80 12.00 -7.93
N LEU A 246 42.01 11.10 -6.98
CA LEU A 246 43.26 10.98 -6.23
C LEU A 246 44.48 10.64 -7.14
N ASN A 247 44.28 9.86 -8.18
CA ASN A 247 45.34 9.55 -9.15
C ASN A 247 45.61 10.74 -10.08
N ALA A 248 44.58 11.51 -10.48
CA ALA A 248 44.75 12.74 -11.27
C ALA A 248 45.56 13.80 -10.48
N ASP A 249 45.20 14.01 -9.21
CA ASP A 249 45.95 14.94 -8.32
C ASP A 249 47.40 14.54 -8.14
N LYS A 250 47.69 13.24 -7.97
CA LYS A 250 49.09 12.75 -7.89
C LYS A 250 49.86 13.00 -9.18
N THR A 251 49.20 12.85 -10.32
CA THR A 251 49.85 13.07 -11.64
C THR A 251 50.14 14.55 -11.86
N ALA A 252 49.23 15.43 -11.44
CA ALA A 252 49.43 16.89 -11.49
C ALA A 252 50.58 17.34 -10.58
N LEU A 253 50.64 16.84 -9.34
CA LEU A 253 51.71 17.14 -8.40
C LEU A 253 53.08 16.59 -8.85
N ALA A 254 53.13 15.50 -9.64
CA ALA A 254 54.38 14.96 -10.18
C ALA A 254 54.90 15.74 -11.38
N GLN A 255 54.02 16.47 -12.09
CA GLN A 255 54.39 17.34 -13.22
C GLN A 255 54.87 18.73 -12.79
N ASP A 256 54.48 19.19 -11.59
CA ASP A 256 54.92 20.47 -11.01
C ASP A 256 56.18 20.38 -10.16
N ALA A 257 56.82 19.21 -10.04
CA ALA A 257 58.08 19.06 -9.33
C ALA A 257 59.19 19.72 -10.13
N PRO A 258 59.95 20.72 -9.58
CA PRO A 258 61.01 21.39 -10.30
C PRO A 258 62.15 20.42 -10.61
N GLU A 259 62.56 20.38 -11.87
CA GLU A 259 63.82 19.72 -12.27
C GLU A 259 64.98 20.29 -11.45
N SER A 260 65.31 19.61 -10.41
CA SER A 260 66.53 19.97 -9.66
C SER A 260 67.78 19.52 -10.44
N GLN A 261 68.41 20.53 -11.04
CA GLN A 261 69.77 20.62 -11.52
C GLN A 261 70.62 19.34 -11.39
N ARG A 262 71.03 18.86 -12.53
CA ARG A 262 72.33 18.23 -12.68
C ARG A 262 73.43 19.25 -13.01
#